data_ed043a93a1d151b257a0bf5a2f844d40
#
_entry.id   ed043a93a1d151b257a0bf5a2f844d40
#
_cell.length_a   1.000
_cell.length_b   1.000
_cell.length_c   1.000
_cell.angle_alpha   90.00
_cell.angle_beta   90.00
_cell.angle_gamma   90.00
#
_symmetry.space_group_name_H-M   'P 1'
#
loop_
_entity.id
_entity.type
_entity.pdbx_description
1 polymer ?
#
loop_
_entity_poly.entity_id
_entity_poly.type
_entity_poly.pdbx_seq_one_letter_code
_entity_poly.pdbx_strand_id
1 'polypeptide(L)'
;MGTNVPMVAKELERIGCKVLMNEPKGQYDVLHVHSPLPDSFLWALRRRRSGKPLVVHGRHLPELIRGGFIGGSFAYPFARNYSVRFYNLGTVVVGATPYVVKSLARDGVRGPFRVIPNGINREVFVRNEAMGAKFRDRLGISKTDKLVVSVGLRIPRKGVDTFVRMSERLRGRADVKFVWVGASEALLEDALDKTPEGNVVFPGHVPFQDIVGVYSAADVFVFPTRAESYGNAMLEAASCGCPLLIRDIPVFEEWVHDGIHCMKAKSDEEFATKLQMILDDVNLRRNLVDGARRLAGEHDIKKTAVMLKELYESLVSGGISQ
;
A
#
# COMPACT_ATOMS: atom_id res chain seq x y z
N MET A 1 -10.61 6.59 0.55
CA MET A 1 -9.37 6.70 1.37
C MET A 1 -9.19 5.39 2.09
N GLY A 2 -7.97 4.85 2.09
CA GLY A 2 -7.73 3.57 2.73
C GLY A 2 -7.96 3.59 4.24
N THR A 3 -8.25 2.44 4.78
CA THR A 3 -8.50 2.17 6.22
C THR A 3 -7.35 2.55 7.15
N ASN A 4 -6.16 2.84 6.62
CA ASN A 4 -4.96 3.15 7.40
C ASN A 4 -5.09 4.46 8.23
N VAL A 5 -5.64 5.56 7.66
CA VAL A 5 -5.72 6.85 8.37
C VAL A 5 -6.58 6.75 9.64
N PRO A 6 -7.79 6.15 9.62
CA PRO A 6 -8.56 5.93 10.84
C PRO A 6 -7.87 5.05 11.87
N MET A 7 -7.08 4.06 11.44
CA MET A 7 -6.32 3.21 12.37
C MET A 7 -5.19 3.98 13.05
N VAL A 8 -4.44 4.79 12.29
CA VAL A 8 -3.41 5.68 12.87
C VAL A 8 -4.03 6.69 13.84
N ALA A 9 -5.20 7.26 13.51
CA ALA A 9 -5.92 8.17 14.40
C ALA A 9 -6.24 7.51 15.76
N LYS A 10 -6.74 6.26 15.75
CA LYS A 10 -7.00 5.50 16.99
C LYS A 10 -5.72 5.25 17.81
N GLU A 11 -4.60 4.97 17.17
CA GLU A 11 -3.33 4.77 17.90
C GLU A 11 -2.82 6.10 18.48
N LEU A 12 -2.99 7.23 17.78
CA LEU A 12 -2.69 8.55 18.31
C LEU A 12 -3.55 8.88 19.55
N GLU A 13 -4.83 8.54 19.53
CA GLU A 13 -5.72 8.70 20.69
C GLU A 13 -5.26 7.84 21.88
N ARG A 14 -4.83 6.59 21.63
CA ARG A 14 -4.29 5.70 22.67
C ARG A 14 -3.06 6.27 23.38
N ILE A 15 -2.26 7.07 22.68
CA ILE A 15 -1.05 7.70 23.24
C ILE A 15 -1.27 9.15 23.67
N GLY A 16 -2.55 9.57 23.81
CA GLY A 16 -2.95 10.84 24.44
C GLY A 16 -3.11 12.02 23.50
N CYS A 17 -3.15 11.83 22.17
CA CYS A 17 -3.53 12.88 21.24
C CYS A 17 -5.06 13.00 21.16
N LYS A 18 -5.62 14.21 21.12
CA LYS A 18 -7.02 14.42 20.74
C LYS A 18 -7.08 14.54 19.21
N VAL A 19 -7.78 13.61 18.55
CA VAL A 19 -7.88 13.57 17.08
C VAL A 19 -9.27 14.00 16.63
N LEU A 20 -9.33 14.97 15.73
CA LEU A 20 -10.55 15.41 15.05
C LEU A 20 -10.48 14.95 13.59
N MET A 21 -11.33 14.01 13.20
CA MET A 21 -11.35 13.46 11.84
C MET A 21 -12.35 14.19 10.97
N ASN A 22 -11.86 14.77 9.85
CA ASN A 22 -12.67 15.51 8.87
C ASN A 22 -13.47 16.69 9.46
N GLU A 23 -12.93 17.31 10.51
CA GLU A 23 -13.51 18.51 11.17
C GLU A 23 -12.63 19.75 10.93
N PRO A 24 -12.61 20.30 9.72
CA PRO A 24 -11.68 21.37 9.37
C PRO A 24 -11.98 22.72 10.09
N LYS A 25 -13.17 22.85 10.68
CA LYS A 25 -13.57 24.04 11.48
C LYS A 25 -13.29 23.89 12.97
N GLY A 26 -12.85 22.70 13.41
CA GLY A 26 -12.50 22.45 14.81
C GLY A 26 -11.31 23.26 15.30
N GLN A 27 -11.16 23.37 16.61
CA GLN A 27 -9.94 23.90 17.23
C GLN A 27 -8.91 22.78 17.38
N TYR A 28 -7.75 22.94 16.77
CA TYR A 28 -6.63 22.00 16.80
C TYR A 28 -5.30 22.73 16.67
N ASP A 29 -4.25 22.15 17.23
CA ASP A 29 -2.90 22.70 17.20
C ASP A 29 -2.24 22.44 15.85
N VAL A 30 -2.38 21.23 15.30
CA VAL A 30 -1.81 20.78 14.03
C VAL A 30 -2.90 20.31 13.07
N LEU A 31 -2.88 20.78 11.82
CA LEU A 31 -3.67 20.20 10.73
C LEU A 31 -2.81 19.21 9.97
N HIS A 32 -3.26 17.95 9.85
CA HIS A 32 -2.60 16.94 9.02
C HIS A 32 -3.49 16.56 7.83
N VAL A 33 -3.01 16.80 6.61
CA VAL A 33 -3.77 16.61 5.37
C VAL A 33 -3.16 15.44 4.57
N HIS A 34 -4.01 14.49 4.14
CA HIS A 34 -3.56 13.26 3.51
C HIS A 34 -3.85 13.16 1.99
N SER A 35 -4.60 14.09 1.42
CA SER A 35 -5.01 14.00 0.01
C SER A 35 -5.04 15.39 -0.63
N PRO A 36 -4.56 15.54 -1.87
CA PRO A 36 -4.59 16.82 -2.62
C PRO A 36 -5.96 17.09 -3.27
N LEU A 37 -7.06 16.79 -2.56
CA LEU A 37 -8.41 17.14 -3.03
C LEU A 37 -8.64 18.65 -2.94
N PRO A 38 -9.52 19.24 -3.77
CA PRO A 38 -9.78 20.69 -3.76
C PRO A 38 -10.12 21.25 -2.38
N ASP A 39 -10.99 20.58 -1.62
CA ASP A 39 -11.34 20.97 -0.26
C ASP A 39 -10.14 20.95 0.68
N SER A 40 -9.32 19.89 0.60
CA SER A 40 -8.08 19.77 1.36
C SER A 40 -7.09 20.88 1.02
N PHE A 41 -7.01 21.27 -0.26
CA PHE A 41 -6.18 22.37 -0.70
C PHE A 41 -6.64 23.71 -0.09
N LEU A 42 -7.94 24.00 -0.09
CA LEU A 42 -8.50 25.20 0.51
C LEU A 42 -8.23 25.25 2.02
N TRP A 43 -8.38 24.13 2.72
CA TRP A 43 -8.08 24.05 4.16
C TRP A 43 -6.58 24.22 4.45
N ALA A 44 -5.73 23.61 3.65
CA ALA A 44 -4.28 23.76 3.75
C ALA A 44 -3.86 25.25 3.53
N LEU A 45 -4.44 25.91 2.52
CA LEU A 45 -4.17 27.32 2.22
C LEU A 45 -4.61 28.24 3.37
N ARG A 46 -5.81 28.03 3.94
CA ARG A 46 -6.30 28.78 5.11
C ARG A 46 -5.37 28.57 6.30
N ARG A 47 -4.97 27.32 6.56
CA ARG A 47 -4.07 26.99 7.66
C ARG A 47 -2.72 27.66 7.49
N ARG A 48 -2.13 27.61 6.30
CA ARG A 48 -0.86 28.28 5.98
C ARG A 48 -0.92 29.77 6.25
N ARG A 49 -2.01 30.44 5.86
CA ARG A 49 -2.23 31.88 6.10
C ARG A 49 -2.38 32.23 7.57
N SER A 50 -2.85 31.31 8.40
CA SER A 50 -2.97 31.55 9.86
C SER A 50 -1.65 31.39 10.63
N GLY A 51 -0.55 31.02 9.96
CA GLY A 51 0.75 30.77 10.59
C GLY A 51 0.83 29.57 11.50
N LYS A 52 -0.24 28.73 11.54
CA LYS A 52 -0.30 27.55 12.41
C LYS A 52 0.26 26.30 11.71
N PRO A 53 0.77 25.31 12.47
CA PRO A 53 1.39 24.12 11.90
C PRO A 53 0.48 23.35 10.94
N LEU A 54 1.04 22.98 9.78
CA LEU A 54 0.40 22.19 8.73
C LEU A 54 1.31 21.06 8.29
N VAL A 55 0.89 19.82 8.53
CA VAL A 55 1.53 18.62 8.00
C VAL A 55 0.83 18.21 6.72
N VAL A 56 1.58 18.00 5.64
CA VAL A 56 1.03 17.47 4.38
C VAL A 56 1.65 16.12 4.09
N HIS A 57 0.80 15.09 3.96
CA HIS A 57 1.25 13.72 3.76
C HIS A 57 1.37 13.37 2.28
N GLY A 58 2.55 13.00 1.83
CA GLY A 58 2.88 12.63 0.45
C GLY A 58 2.42 11.22 0.08
N ARG A 59 1.11 10.95 0.12
CA ARG A 59 0.54 9.65 -0.25
C ARG A 59 0.34 9.49 -1.76
N HIS A 60 0.19 10.60 -2.46
CA HIS A 60 -0.10 10.63 -3.90
C HIS A 60 1.10 11.20 -4.65
N LEU A 61 1.93 10.30 -5.17
CA LEU A 61 2.99 10.71 -6.08
C LEU A 61 2.38 11.03 -7.46
N PRO A 62 2.70 12.19 -8.06
CA PRO A 62 2.20 12.55 -9.39
C PRO A 62 2.49 11.48 -10.46
N GLU A 63 3.64 10.81 -10.37
CA GLU A 63 4.04 9.75 -11.29
C GLU A 63 3.09 8.54 -11.32
N LEU A 64 2.35 8.27 -10.22
CA LEU A 64 1.37 7.18 -10.15
C LEU A 64 0.15 7.41 -11.05
N ILE A 65 -0.06 8.66 -11.50
CA ILE A 65 -1.14 9.03 -12.40
C ILE A 65 -0.88 8.48 -13.81
N ARG A 66 0.39 8.39 -14.24
CA ARG A 66 0.76 7.93 -15.59
C ARG A 66 0.26 6.53 -15.93
N GLY A 67 0.21 5.63 -14.94
CA GLY A 67 -0.28 4.26 -15.12
C GLY A 67 -1.58 3.98 -14.36
N GLY A 68 -2.26 5.01 -13.87
CA GLY A 68 -3.48 4.88 -13.07
C GLY A 68 -4.76 4.82 -13.90
N PHE A 69 -4.80 5.51 -15.04
CA PHE A 69 -5.97 5.57 -15.92
C PHE A 69 -5.58 5.95 -17.36
N ILE A 70 -6.52 5.77 -18.31
CA ILE A 70 -6.33 6.15 -19.72
C ILE A 70 -6.21 7.69 -19.80
N GLY A 71 -5.14 8.19 -20.47
CA GLY A 71 -4.85 9.63 -20.54
C GLY A 71 -4.04 10.19 -19.38
N GLY A 72 -3.67 9.35 -18.39
CA GLY A 72 -2.87 9.78 -17.23
C GLY A 72 -1.54 10.44 -17.60
N SER A 73 -0.90 10.02 -18.69
CA SER A 73 0.33 10.65 -19.18
C SER A 73 0.12 12.09 -19.66
N PHE A 74 -1.02 12.39 -20.27
CA PHE A 74 -1.40 13.75 -20.68
C PHE A 74 -1.74 14.63 -19.47
N ALA A 75 -2.46 14.07 -18.48
CA ALA A 75 -2.84 14.78 -17.27
C ALA A 75 -1.65 15.03 -16.30
N TYR A 76 -0.56 14.29 -16.46
CA TYR A 76 0.59 14.32 -15.55
C TYR A 76 1.19 15.70 -15.27
N PRO A 77 1.49 16.58 -16.27
CA PRO A 77 2.08 17.89 -16.01
C PRO A 77 1.19 18.77 -15.13
N PHE A 78 -0.13 18.74 -15.36
CA PHE A 78 -1.11 19.49 -14.58
C PHE A 78 -1.23 18.95 -13.15
N ALA A 79 -1.36 17.64 -13.03
CA ALA A 79 -1.43 16.96 -11.74
C ALA A 79 -0.15 17.16 -10.92
N ARG A 80 1.03 17.14 -11.56
CA ARG A 80 2.31 17.44 -10.94
C ARG A 80 2.34 18.87 -10.40
N ASN A 81 2.03 19.87 -11.23
CA ASN A 81 2.02 21.28 -10.81
C ASN A 81 1.04 21.53 -9.66
N TYR A 82 -0.15 20.95 -9.74
CA TYR A 82 -1.16 21.03 -8.68
C TYR A 82 -0.65 20.41 -7.38
N SER A 83 -0.12 19.19 -7.46
CA SER A 83 0.40 18.46 -6.28
C SER A 83 1.59 19.19 -5.65
N VAL A 84 2.53 19.70 -6.45
CA VAL A 84 3.68 20.47 -5.95
C VAL A 84 3.23 21.73 -5.21
N ARG A 85 2.26 22.47 -5.76
CA ARG A 85 1.69 23.64 -5.07
C ARG A 85 1.02 23.26 -3.75
N PHE A 86 0.28 22.12 -3.74
CA PHE A 86 -0.36 21.62 -2.53
C PHE A 86 0.66 21.23 -1.46
N TYR A 87 1.67 20.43 -1.81
CA TYR A 87 2.70 20.01 -0.85
C TYR A 87 3.51 21.16 -0.31
N ASN A 88 3.79 22.19 -1.13
CA ASN A 88 4.51 23.39 -0.71
C ASN A 88 3.72 24.31 0.25
N LEU A 89 2.45 24.03 0.54
CA LEU A 89 1.71 24.68 1.60
C LEU A 89 2.12 24.18 2.99
N GLY A 90 2.64 22.96 3.10
CA GLY A 90 3.00 22.33 4.37
C GLY A 90 4.09 23.08 5.14
N THR A 91 3.95 23.15 6.46
CA THR A 91 5.07 23.45 7.36
C THR A 91 6.11 22.33 7.29
N VAL A 92 5.63 21.08 7.14
CA VAL A 92 6.42 19.89 6.90
C VAL A 92 5.68 18.97 5.93
N VAL A 93 6.45 18.25 5.10
CA VAL A 93 5.94 17.23 4.19
C VAL A 93 6.39 15.86 4.70
N VAL A 94 5.43 14.98 4.96
CA VAL A 94 5.69 13.60 5.39
C VAL A 94 5.61 12.66 4.20
N GLY A 95 6.66 11.89 3.95
CA GLY A 95 6.67 10.78 2.99
C GLY A 95 6.71 9.43 3.70
N ALA A 96 6.03 8.43 3.17
CA ALA A 96 5.99 7.09 3.79
C ALA A 96 7.32 6.32 3.64
N THR A 97 8.15 6.69 2.66
CA THR A 97 9.47 6.10 2.40
C THR A 97 10.46 7.18 1.96
N PRO A 98 11.79 6.94 2.07
CA PRO A 98 12.79 7.82 1.52
C PRO A 98 12.61 8.07 0.01
N TYR A 99 12.20 7.04 -0.73
CA TYR A 99 11.88 7.14 -2.17
C TYR A 99 10.79 8.19 -2.43
N VAL A 100 9.71 8.20 -1.63
CA VAL A 100 8.63 9.18 -1.75
C VAL A 100 9.14 10.59 -1.53
N VAL A 101 9.95 10.81 -0.50
CA VAL A 101 10.56 12.12 -0.22
C VAL A 101 11.46 12.57 -1.36
N LYS A 102 12.37 11.70 -1.83
CA LYS A 102 13.25 11.98 -2.97
C LYS A 102 12.47 12.29 -4.24
N SER A 103 11.37 11.57 -4.50
CA SER A 103 10.51 11.77 -5.67
C SER A 103 9.80 13.13 -5.61
N LEU A 104 9.21 13.49 -4.46
CA LEU A 104 8.58 14.78 -4.25
C LEU A 104 9.56 15.95 -4.39
N ALA A 105 10.76 15.82 -3.82
CA ALA A 105 11.82 16.83 -3.95
C ALA A 105 12.24 17.04 -5.41
N ARG A 106 12.44 15.93 -6.17
CA ARG A 106 12.74 15.98 -7.61
C ARG A 106 11.63 16.66 -8.41
N ASP A 107 10.37 16.50 -8.00
CA ASP A 107 9.23 17.15 -8.64
C ASP A 107 9.11 18.64 -8.33
N GLY A 108 9.87 19.17 -7.36
CA GLY A 108 9.92 20.60 -6.98
C GLY A 108 9.19 20.92 -5.67
N VAL A 109 8.86 19.91 -4.87
CA VAL A 109 8.39 20.12 -3.49
C VAL A 109 9.59 20.56 -2.64
N ARG A 110 9.39 21.63 -1.86
CA ARG A 110 10.42 22.22 -0.98
C ARG A 110 10.10 21.80 0.46
N GLY A 111 11.03 21.04 1.08
CA GLY A 111 10.89 20.60 2.47
C GLY A 111 10.74 21.76 3.48
N PRO A 112 10.73 21.48 4.76
CA PRO A 112 11.31 20.30 5.41
C PRO A 112 10.53 19.01 5.18
N PHE A 113 11.27 17.91 5.07
CA PHE A 113 10.71 16.58 4.89
C PHE A 113 10.90 15.72 6.15
N ARG A 114 9.96 14.79 6.36
CA ARG A 114 10.10 13.70 7.34
C ARG A 114 9.69 12.39 6.68
N VAL A 115 10.42 11.32 6.95
CA VAL A 115 10.04 9.96 6.56
C VAL A 115 9.32 9.32 7.74
N ILE A 116 8.02 9.07 7.58
CA ILE A 116 7.20 8.39 8.58
C ILE A 116 6.39 7.32 7.86
N PRO A 117 6.66 6.03 8.11
CA PRO A 117 5.94 4.93 7.49
C PRO A 117 4.43 5.01 7.74
N ASN A 118 3.62 4.47 6.81
CA ASN A 118 2.16 4.43 7.02
C ASN A 118 1.77 3.55 8.23
N GLY A 119 2.60 2.56 8.53
CA GLY A 119 2.34 1.57 9.57
C GLY A 119 1.30 0.52 9.17
N ILE A 120 1.36 -0.64 9.82
CA ILE A 120 0.39 -1.71 9.71
C ILE A 120 -0.18 -2.05 11.11
N ASN A 121 -1.49 -2.16 11.21
CA ASN A 121 -2.12 -2.58 12.46
C ASN A 121 -2.05 -4.10 12.59
N ARG A 122 -1.07 -4.59 13.35
CA ARG A 122 -0.81 -6.01 13.56
C ARG A 122 -1.82 -6.69 14.49
N GLU A 123 -2.67 -5.94 15.17
CA GLU A 123 -3.78 -6.48 15.95
C GLU A 123 -4.99 -6.81 15.06
N VAL A 124 -5.15 -6.06 13.96
CA VAL A 124 -6.19 -6.29 12.95
C VAL A 124 -5.74 -7.34 11.93
N PHE A 125 -4.53 -7.18 11.39
CA PHE A 125 -3.98 -8.09 10.38
C PHE A 125 -3.24 -9.25 11.04
N VAL A 126 -4.01 -10.14 11.66
CA VAL A 126 -3.56 -11.40 12.29
C VAL A 126 -4.14 -12.55 11.50
N ARG A 127 -3.34 -13.58 11.23
CA ARG A 127 -3.80 -14.79 10.56
C ARG A 127 -4.99 -15.42 11.30
N ASN A 128 -6.07 -15.68 10.56
CA ASN A 128 -7.29 -16.28 11.06
C ASN A 128 -7.70 -17.45 10.16
N GLU A 129 -7.40 -18.67 10.60
CA GLU A 129 -7.63 -19.90 9.81
C GLU A 129 -9.11 -20.11 9.48
N ALA A 130 -10.02 -19.78 10.38
CA ALA A 130 -11.45 -19.94 10.13
C ALA A 130 -11.95 -18.98 9.02
N MET A 131 -11.49 -17.73 9.04
CA MET A 131 -11.80 -16.77 7.96
C MET A 131 -11.14 -17.20 6.64
N GLY A 132 -9.94 -17.74 6.69
CA GLY A 132 -9.23 -18.26 5.51
C GLY A 132 -9.98 -19.46 4.89
N ALA A 133 -10.42 -20.41 5.71
CA ALA A 133 -11.22 -21.55 5.25
C ALA A 133 -12.53 -21.08 4.62
N LYS A 134 -13.26 -20.17 5.25
CA LYS A 134 -14.51 -19.59 4.71
C LYS A 134 -14.28 -18.92 3.35
N PHE A 135 -13.15 -18.22 3.18
CA PHE A 135 -12.83 -17.59 1.89
C PHE A 135 -12.56 -18.66 0.80
N ARG A 136 -11.83 -19.74 1.10
CA ARG A 136 -11.59 -20.85 0.18
C ARG A 136 -12.90 -21.57 -0.20
N ASP A 137 -13.73 -21.88 0.79
CA ASP A 137 -15.02 -22.57 0.58
C ASP A 137 -15.94 -21.76 -0.35
N ARG A 138 -15.99 -20.44 -0.18
CA ARG A 138 -16.77 -19.52 -1.05
C ARG A 138 -16.34 -19.58 -2.51
N LEU A 139 -15.07 -19.87 -2.78
CA LEU A 139 -14.52 -19.95 -4.14
C LEU A 139 -14.37 -21.40 -4.65
N GLY A 140 -14.80 -22.40 -3.88
CA GLY A 140 -14.64 -23.82 -4.24
C GLY A 140 -13.19 -24.29 -4.28
N ILE A 141 -12.30 -23.66 -3.50
CA ILE A 141 -10.87 -23.98 -3.45
C ILE A 141 -10.61 -25.00 -2.35
N SER A 142 -10.08 -26.18 -2.71
CA SER A 142 -9.75 -27.24 -1.76
C SER A 142 -8.65 -26.83 -0.76
N LYS A 143 -8.66 -27.48 0.41
CA LYS A 143 -7.58 -27.34 1.40
C LYS A 143 -6.22 -27.84 0.89
N THR A 144 -6.25 -28.75 -0.08
CA THR A 144 -5.03 -29.30 -0.70
C THR A 144 -4.49 -28.43 -1.84
N ASP A 145 -5.33 -27.54 -2.40
CA ASP A 145 -4.89 -26.59 -3.42
C ASP A 145 -3.92 -25.55 -2.85
N LYS A 146 -2.98 -25.10 -3.66
CA LYS A 146 -2.10 -23.97 -3.38
C LYS A 146 -2.75 -22.70 -3.88
N LEU A 147 -3.05 -21.78 -2.97
CA LEU A 147 -3.74 -20.53 -3.31
C LEU A 147 -2.75 -19.36 -3.41
N VAL A 148 -2.64 -18.81 -4.60
CA VAL A 148 -1.86 -17.63 -4.94
C VAL A 148 -2.80 -16.43 -5.00
N VAL A 149 -2.53 -15.41 -4.17
CA VAL A 149 -3.42 -14.26 -4.02
C VAL A 149 -2.70 -12.95 -4.36
N SER A 150 -3.41 -12.04 -5.00
CA SER A 150 -3.06 -10.63 -5.08
C SER A 150 -4.24 -9.76 -4.62
N VAL A 151 -3.95 -8.60 -4.03
CA VAL A 151 -4.98 -7.63 -3.57
C VAL A 151 -4.65 -6.24 -4.10
N GLY A 152 -5.61 -5.63 -4.78
CA GLY A 152 -5.51 -4.28 -5.32
C GLY A 152 -6.52 -4.00 -6.41
N LEU A 153 -6.66 -2.73 -6.79
CA LEU A 153 -7.48 -2.35 -7.93
C LEU A 153 -7.04 -3.10 -9.18
N ARG A 154 -7.99 -3.54 -10.00
CA ARG A 154 -7.74 -4.21 -11.27
C ARG A 154 -7.34 -3.17 -12.34
N ILE A 155 -6.11 -2.66 -12.23
CA ILE A 155 -5.55 -1.65 -13.14
C ILE A 155 -4.14 -2.03 -13.61
N PRO A 156 -3.68 -1.56 -14.79
CA PRO A 156 -2.37 -1.95 -15.37
C PRO A 156 -1.20 -1.67 -14.43
N ARG A 157 -1.22 -0.55 -13.70
CA ARG A 157 -0.17 -0.19 -12.75
C ARG A 157 0.03 -1.24 -11.65
N LYS A 158 -1.04 -1.94 -11.26
CA LYS A 158 -0.97 -2.99 -10.24
C LYS A 158 -0.42 -4.32 -10.74
N GLY A 159 -0.22 -4.46 -12.07
CA GLY A 159 0.42 -5.63 -12.66
C GLY A 159 -0.51 -6.83 -12.80
N VAL A 160 -1.81 -6.61 -13.01
CA VAL A 160 -2.81 -7.66 -13.24
C VAL A 160 -2.40 -8.57 -14.41
N ASP A 161 -1.89 -7.98 -15.48
CA ASP A 161 -1.39 -8.68 -16.65
C ASP A 161 -0.21 -9.62 -16.34
N THR A 162 0.73 -9.19 -15.47
CA THR A 162 1.79 -10.08 -14.95
C THR A 162 1.20 -11.26 -14.17
N PHE A 163 0.20 -11.00 -13.33
CA PHE A 163 -0.45 -12.05 -12.53
C PHE A 163 -1.17 -13.07 -13.42
N VAL A 164 -1.87 -12.61 -14.45
CA VAL A 164 -2.54 -13.47 -15.44
C VAL A 164 -1.50 -14.29 -16.21
N ARG A 165 -0.45 -13.67 -16.78
CA ARG A 165 0.61 -14.41 -17.50
C ARG A 165 1.33 -15.43 -16.63
N MET A 166 1.50 -15.14 -15.34
CA MET A 166 2.05 -16.10 -14.39
C MET A 166 1.12 -17.29 -14.20
N SER A 167 -0.22 -17.09 -14.11
CA SER A 167 -1.20 -18.17 -14.02
C SER A 167 -1.23 -19.06 -15.26
N GLU A 168 -1.04 -18.46 -16.45
CA GLU A 168 -0.97 -19.19 -17.72
C GLU A 168 0.28 -20.08 -17.80
N ARG A 169 1.43 -19.57 -17.34
CA ARG A 169 2.69 -20.34 -17.30
C ARG A 169 2.61 -21.54 -16.35
N LEU A 170 1.78 -21.46 -15.31
CA LEU A 170 1.54 -22.55 -14.36
C LEU A 170 0.26 -23.35 -14.66
N ARG A 171 -0.33 -23.22 -15.85
CA ARG A 171 -1.58 -23.93 -16.23
C ARG A 171 -1.49 -25.44 -16.05
N GLY A 172 -0.31 -26.05 -16.19
CA GLY A 172 -0.08 -27.48 -15.95
C GLY A 172 -0.17 -27.90 -14.47
N ARG A 173 -0.18 -26.97 -13.53
CA ARG A 173 -0.29 -27.17 -12.08
C ARG A 173 -1.77 -27.08 -11.67
N ALA A 174 -2.51 -28.19 -11.81
CA ALA A 174 -3.94 -28.24 -11.46
C ALA A 174 -4.20 -27.96 -9.96
N ASP A 175 -3.19 -28.20 -9.11
CA ASP A 175 -3.19 -27.92 -7.68
C ASP A 175 -3.00 -26.45 -7.32
N VAL A 176 -2.67 -25.56 -8.28
CA VAL A 176 -2.43 -24.13 -8.03
C VAL A 176 -3.61 -23.30 -8.50
N LYS A 177 -4.17 -22.49 -7.60
CA LYS A 177 -5.29 -21.59 -7.87
C LYS A 177 -4.84 -20.13 -7.74
N PHE A 178 -5.31 -19.30 -8.64
CA PHE A 178 -4.97 -17.88 -8.69
C PHE A 178 -6.20 -17.02 -8.43
N VAL A 179 -6.10 -16.09 -7.46
CA VAL A 179 -7.20 -15.19 -7.09
C VAL A 179 -6.69 -13.76 -7.00
N TRP A 180 -7.32 -12.86 -7.75
CA TRP A 180 -7.08 -11.44 -7.64
C TRP A 180 -8.26 -10.74 -6.99
N VAL A 181 -8.09 -10.16 -5.80
CA VAL A 181 -9.12 -9.46 -5.05
C VAL A 181 -9.00 -7.96 -5.26
N GLY A 182 -10.06 -7.32 -5.71
CA GLY A 182 -10.17 -5.88 -5.87
C GLY A 182 -11.16 -5.49 -6.95
N ALA A 183 -11.68 -4.26 -6.84
CA ALA A 183 -12.61 -3.73 -7.82
C ALA A 183 -11.92 -3.42 -9.15
N SER A 184 -12.66 -3.54 -10.24
CA SER A 184 -12.36 -2.93 -11.53
C SER A 184 -12.82 -1.46 -11.50
N GLU A 185 -12.07 -0.55 -12.13
CA GLU A 185 -12.57 0.80 -12.40
C GLU A 185 -13.37 0.75 -13.71
N ALA A 186 -14.65 1.15 -13.65
CA ALA A 186 -15.56 1.10 -14.79
C ALA A 186 -15.02 1.78 -16.07
N LEU A 187 -14.22 2.84 -15.92
CA LEU A 187 -13.54 3.54 -17.01
C LEU A 187 -12.37 2.75 -17.64
N LEU A 188 -11.97 1.63 -17.03
CA LEU A 188 -10.84 0.80 -17.47
C LEU A 188 -11.29 -0.61 -17.86
N GLU A 189 -12.57 -0.94 -17.75
CA GLU A 189 -13.10 -2.25 -18.13
C GLU A 189 -12.77 -2.58 -19.58
N ASP A 190 -12.97 -1.65 -20.52
CA ASP A 190 -12.62 -1.82 -21.94
C ASP A 190 -11.12 -2.10 -22.18
N ALA A 191 -10.24 -1.57 -21.32
CA ALA A 191 -8.80 -1.80 -21.44
C ALA A 191 -8.37 -3.14 -20.81
N LEU A 192 -9.13 -3.63 -19.82
CA LEU A 192 -8.90 -4.89 -19.12
C LEU A 192 -9.58 -6.08 -19.81
N ASP A 193 -10.68 -5.86 -20.53
CA ASP A 193 -11.36 -6.90 -21.34
C ASP A 193 -10.47 -7.53 -22.42
N LYS A 194 -9.36 -6.84 -22.76
CA LYS A 194 -8.34 -7.38 -23.68
C LYS A 194 -7.28 -8.25 -22.97
N THR A 195 -7.25 -8.26 -21.64
CA THR A 195 -6.35 -9.13 -20.88
C THR A 195 -7.04 -10.48 -20.71
N PRO A 196 -6.55 -11.57 -21.31
CA PRO A 196 -7.12 -12.91 -21.07
C PRO A 196 -7.22 -13.15 -19.58
N GLU A 197 -8.37 -13.63 -19.11
CA GLU A 197 -8.55 -13.93 -17.67
C GLU A 197 -7.69 -15.10 -17.21
N GLY A 198 -7.17 -15.89 -18.15
CA GLY A 198 -6.34 -17.05 -17.86
C GLY A 198 -7.03 -18.01 -16.88
N ASN A 199 -6.27 -18.51 -15.91
CA ASN A 199 -6.77 -19.33 -14.80
C ASN A 199 -6.98 -18.50 -13.52
N VAL A 200 -7.26 -17.18 -13.63
CA VAL A 200 -7.42 -16.28 -12.49
C VAL A 200 -8.89 -16.09 -12.17
N VAL A 201 -9.25 -16.27 -10.91
CA VAL A 201 -10.56 -15.92 -10.38
C VAL A 201 -10.54 -14.48 -9.88
N PHE A 202 -11.52 -13.68 -10.31
CA PHE A 202 -11.70 -12.28 -9.90
C PHE A 202 -13.00 -12.13 -9.09
N PRO A 203 -12.98 -12.33 -7.75
CA PRO A 203 -14.18 -12.22 -6.93
C PRO A 203 -14.65 -10.76 -6.74
N GLY A 204 -13.96 -9.79 -7.32
CA GLY A 204 -14.25 -8.37 -7.14
C GLY A 204 -13.79 -7.81 -5.79
N HIS A 205 -14.49 -6.80 -5.29
CA HIS A 205 -14.20 -6.16 -4.01
C HIS A 205 -14.60 -7.06 -2.84
N VAL A 206 -13.70 -7.19 -1.87
CA VAL A 206 -13.96 -7.84 -0.59
C VAL A 206 -14.04 -6.78 0.50
N PRO A 207 -15.09 -6.77 1.35
CA PRO A 207 -15.20 -5.83 2.47
C PRO A 207 -13.98 -5.90 3.41
N PHE A 208 -13.65 -4.75 4.02
CA PHE A 208 -12.48 -4.65 4.89
C PHE A 208 -12.50 -5.67 6.05
N GLN A 209 -13.65 -5.92 6.63
CA GLN A 209 -13.84 -6.91 7.71
C GLN A 209 -13.49 -8.34 7.30
N ASP A 210 -13.58 -8.66 6.01
CA ASP A 210 -13.32 -10.00 5.46
C ASP A 210 -11.92 -10.13 4.84
N ILE A 211 -11.17 -9.02 4.70
CA ILE A 211 -9.87 -9.00 3.99
C ILE A 211 -8.81 -9.87 4.66
N VAL A 212 -8.88 -10.02 5.99
CA VAL A 212 -7.99 -10.92 6.75
C VAL A 212 -8.18 -12.36 6.29
N GLY A 213 -9.42 -12.76 5.95
CA GLY A 213 -9.70 -14.08 5.39
C GLY A 213 -9.00 -14.32 4.05
N VAL A 214 -8.90 -13.30 3.20
CA VAL A 214 -8.17 -13.36 1.92
C VAL A 214 -6.70 -13.65 2.16
N TYR A 215 -6.03 -12.89 3.03
CA TYR A 215 -4.62 -13.10 3.36
C TYR A 215 -4.41 -14.44 4.10
N SER A 216 -5.32 -14.81 5.00
CA SER A 216 -5.19 -16.06 5.77
C SER A 216 -5.38 -17.31 4.93
N ALA A 217 -6.14 -17.22 3.82
CA ALA A 217 -6.33 -18.30 2.87
C ALA A 217 -5.11 -18.52 1.96
N ALA A 218 -4.27 -17.52 1.77
CA ALA A 218 -3.18 -17.53 0.80
C ALA A 218 -2.00 -18.40 1.24
N ASP A 219 -1.49 -19.22 0.31
CA ASP A 219 -0.19 -19.90 0.43
C ASP A 219 0.95 -19.00 -0.03
N VAL A 220 0.69 -18.10 -1.01
CA VAL A 220 1.64 -17.07 -1.47
C VAL A 220 0.87 -15.79 -1.79
N PHE A 221 1.38 -14.66 -1.31
CA PHE A 221 0.89 -13.35 -1.72
C PHE A 221 1.81 -12.77 -2.79
N VAL A 222 1.24 -12.45 -3.95
CA VAL A 222 1.98 -11.86 -5.07
C VAL A 222 1.63 -10.40 -5.22
N PHE A 223 2.66 -9.55 -5.29
CA PHE A 223 2.50 -8.10 -5.43
C PHE A 223 3.25 -7.58 -6.66
N PRO A 224 2.68 -7.76 -7.87
CA PRO A 224 3.38 -7.50 -9.13
C PRO A 224 3.30 -6.04 -9.57
N THR A 225 2.96 -5.14 -8.64
CA THR A 225 2.76 -3.72 -8.89
C THR A 225 3.99 -3.06 -9.51
N ARG A 226 3.78 -2.17 -10.49
CA ARG A 226 4.86 -1.47 -11.21
C ARG A 226 5.26 -0.16 -10.55
N ALA A 227 4.36 0.42 -9.76
CA ALA A 227 4.63 1.66 -9.02
C ALA A 227 3.76 1.77 -7.78
N GLU A 228 4.36 2.19 -6.69
CA GLU A 228 3.75 2.36 -5.37
C GLU A 228 4.31 3.58 -4.63
N SER A 229 3.58 4.02 -3.62
CA SER A 229 4.09 4.95 -2.62
C SER A 229 4.56 4.25 -1.33
N TYR A 230 3.98 3.06 -1.01
CA TYR A 230 4.34 2.30 0.19
C TYR A 230 4.08 0.79 0.07
N GLY A 231 2.87 0.37 -0.36
CA GLY A 231 2.52 -1.05 -0.49
C GLY A 231 1.80 -1.62 0.74
N ASN A 232 0.75 -0.96 1.22
CA ASN A 232 -0.01 -1.41 2.40
C ASN A 232 -0.47 -2.87 2.29
N ALA A 233 -1.02 -3.30 1.14
CA ALA A 233 -1.51 -4.67 0.95
C ALA A 233 -0.41 -5.74 1.13
N MET A 234 0.83 -5.42 0.75
CA MET A 234 1.99 -6.28 0.99
C MET A 234 2.26 -6.43 2.49
N LEU A 235 2.23 -5.33 3.25
CA LEU A 235 2.43 -5.38 4.71
C LEU A 235 1.26 -6.04 5.44
N GLU A 236 0.04 -5.90 4.96
CA GLU A 236 -1.14 -6.59 5.46
C GLU A 236 -0.98 -8.12 5.30
N ALA A 237 -0.58 -8.57 4.11
CA ALA A 237 -0.27 -9.96 3.83
C ALA A 237 0.90 -10.47 4.70
N ALA A 238 1.97 -9.67 4.83
CA ALA A 238 3.12 -9.98 5.68
C ALA A 238 2.71 -10.18 7.14
N SER A 239 1.87 -9.30 7.67
CA SER A 239 1.35 -9.36 9.04
C SER A 239 0.51 -10.63 9.27
N CYS A 240 -0.26 -11.04 8.26
CA CYS A 240 -1.01 -12.31 8.27
C CYS A 240 -0.11 -13.54 8.05
N GLY A 241 1.20 -13.37 7.86
CA GLY A 241 2.15 -14.47 7.70
C GLY A 241 2.10 -15.12 6.31
N CYS A 242 1.81 -14.35 5.26
CA CYS A 242 1.96 -14.82 3.89
C CYS A 242 3.43 -14.71 3.46
N PRO A 243 4.01 -15.73 2.80
CA PRO A 243 5.23 -15.55 2.05
C PRO A 243 4.98 -14.61 0.87
N LEU A 244 5.89 -13.67 0.63
CA LEU A 244 5.72 -12.60 -0.33
C LEU A 244 6.54 -12.83 -1.59
N LEU A 245 5.92 -12.62 -2.76
CA LEU A 245 6.59 -12.48 -4.05
C LEU A 245 6.21 -11.12 -4.63
N ILE A 246 7.17 -10.20 -4.75
CA ILE A 246 6.91 -8.81 -5.13
C ILE A 246 7.71 -8.38 -6.34
N ARG A 247 7.27 -7.32 -7.02
CA ARG A 247 8.09 -6.69 -8.05
C ARG A 247 9.25 -5.92 -7.42
N ASP A 248 10.43 -6.07 -8.00
CA ASP A 248 11.60 -5.27 -7.66
C ASP A 248 11.45 -3.86 -8.25
N ILE A 249 11.03 -2.91 -7.39
CA ILE A 249 10.82 -1.51 -7.75
C ILE A 249 11.46 -0.58 -6.72
N PRO A 250 11.87 0.64 -7.13
CA PRO A 250 12.69 1.53 -6.30
C PRO A 250 12.10 1.86 -4.92
N VAL A 251 10.78 1.92 -4.78
CA VAL A 251 10.14 2.23 -3.49
C VAL A 251 10.44 1.20 -2.41
N PHE A 252 10.79 -0.05 -2.79
CA PHE A 252 11.09 -1.16 -1.86
C PHE A 252 12.59 -1.38 -1.64
N GLU A 253 13.45 -0.65 -2.35
CA GLU A 253 14.90 -0.92 -2.37
C GLU A 253 15.54 -0.79 -0.99
N GLU A 254 15.19 0.27 -0.24
CA GLU A 254 15.86 0.61 1.02
C GLU A 254 15.31 -0.17 2.24
N TRP A 255 14.15 -0.84 2.15
CA TRP A 255 13.49 -1.40 3.33
C TRP A 255 12.87 -2.79 3.14
N VAL A 256 12.79 -3.30 1.92
CA VAL A 256 12.36 -4.69 1.65
C VAL A 256 13.50 -5.43 0.98
N HIS A 257 14.01 -6.50 1.58
CA HIS A 257 15.18 -7.22 1.11
C HIS A 257 14.82 -8.57 0.51
N ASP A 258 15.34 -8.82 -0.72
CA ASP A 258 15.19 -10.09 -1.46
C ASP A 258 15.81 -11.24 -0.68
N GLY A 259 15.17 -12.41 -0.67
CA GLY A 259 15.60 -13.61 0.06
C GLY A 259 15.46 -13.52 1.59
N ILE A 260 15.13 -12.34 2.15
CA ILE A 260 14.97 -12.12 3.61
C ILE A 260 13.51 -11.88 3.96
N HIS A 261 12.91 -10.84 3.39
CA HIS A 261 11.52 -10.45 3.67
C HIS A 261 10.53 -11.00 2.65
N CYS A 262 11.01 -11.24 1.44
CA CYS A 262 10.24 -11.66 0.28
C CYS A 262 11.17 -12.26 -0.76
N MET A 263 10.60 -12.76 -1.87
CA MET A 263 11.32 -12.86 -3.13
C MET A 263 10.94 -11.69 -4.04
N LYS A 264 11.95 -11.07 -4.69
CA LYS A 264 11.75 -10.00 -5.66
C LYS A 264 11.90 -10.52 -7.09
N ALA A 265 11.05 -10.05 -8.01
CA ALA A 265 11.08 -10.40 -9.42
C ALA A 265 11.01 -9.16 -10.32
N LYS A 266 11.74 -9.14 -11.44
CA LYS A 266 11.78 -8.04 -12.41
C LYS A 266 10.94 -8.32 -13.65
N SER A 267 10.85 -9.60 -14.07
CA SER A 267 10.14 -10.02 -15.28
C SER A 267 9.03 -11.04 -14.96
N ASP A 268 8.14 -11.27 -15.92
CA ASP A 268 7.06 -12.25 -15.78
C ASP A 268 7.62 -13.69 -15.68
N GLU A 269 8.78 -13.96 -16.32
CA GLU A 269 9.52 -15.22 -16.20
C GLU A 269 10.02 -15.44 -14.79
N GLU A 270 10.66 -14.41 -14.21
CA GLU A 270 11.14 -14.48 -12.83
C GLU A 270 10.00 -14.66 -11.83
N PHE A 271 8.85 -13.98 -12.05
CA PHE A 271 7.66 -14.19 -11.21
C PHE A 271 7.20 -15.64 -11.23
N ALA A 272 7.08 -16.26 -12.42
CA ALA A 272 6.65 -17.65 -12.54
C ALA A 272 7.65 -18.62 -11.90
N THR A 273 8.94 -18.45 -12.17
CA THR A 273 10.00 -19.30 -11.61
C THR A 273 10.07 -19.19 -10.10
N LYS A 274 10.10 -17.97 -9.56
CA LYS A 274 10.18 -17.73 -8.11
C LYS A 274 8.91 -18.17 -7.39
N LEU A 275 7.74 -18.06 -8.02
CA LEU A 275 6.50 -18.60 -7.48
C LEU A 275 6.60 -20.12 -7.32
N GLN A 276 7.08 -20.85 -8.35
CA GLN A 276 7.28 -22.30 -8.26
C GLN A 276 8.24 -22.67 -7.11
N MET A 277 9.36 -21.96 -6.98
CA MET A 277 10.30 -22.18 -5.87
C MET A 277 9.61 -22.05 -4.50
N ILE A 278 8.80 -20.98 -4.31
CA ILE A 278 8.08 -20.77 -3.05
C ILE A 278 7.03 -21.87 -2.83
N LEU A 279 6.33 -22.33 -3.87
CA LEU A 279 5.30 -23.35 -3.77
C LEU A 279 5.87 -24.74 -3.46
N ASP A 280 7.06 -25.05 -3.96
CA ASP A 280 7.65 -26.39 -3.89
C ASP A 280 8.64 -26.56 -2.71
N ASP A 281 9.28 -25.47 -2.24
CA ASP A 281 10.21 -25.51 -1.11
C ASP A 281 9.55 -25.03 0.20
N VAL A 282 9.28 -25.98 1.10
CA VAL A 282 8.68 -25.71 2.42
C VAL A 282 9.60 -24.89 3.32
N ASN A 283 10.92 -25.10 3.24
CA ASN A 283 11.87 -24.37 4.08
C ASN A 283 12.02 -22.91 3.62
N LEU A 284 12.12 -22.71 2.30
CA LEU A 284 12.10 -21.36 1.72
C LEU A 284 10.83 -20.62 2.14
N ARG A 285 9.68 -21.27 2.01
CA ARG A 285 8.38 -20.69 2.40
C ARG A 285 8.33 -20.28 3.86
N ARG A 286 8.83 -21.14 4.77
CA ARG A 286 8.91 -20.84 6.21
C ARG A 286 9.80 -19.63 6.49
N ASN A 287 11.00 -19.59 5.89
CA ASN A 287 11.93 -18.48 6.06
C ASN A 287 11.34 -17.15 5.57
N LEU A 288 10.63 -17.16 4.44
CA LEU A 288 9.95 -15.98 3.90
C LEU A 288 8.80 -15.50 4.80
N VAL A 289 8.03 -16.43 5.40
CA VAL A 289 6.98 -16.09 6.39
C VAL A 289 7.59 -15.37 7.59
N ASP A 290 8.68 -15.90 8.14
CA ASP A 290 9.35 -15.29 9.30
C ASP A 290 9.94 -13.92 8.94
N GLY A 291 10.53 -13.79 7.75
CA GLY A 291 11.01 -12.52 7.22
C GLY A 291 9.91 -11.49 7.02
N ALA A 292 8.79 -11.90 6.41
CA ALA A 292 7.63 -11.04 6.21
C ALA A 292 7.04 -10.55 7.54
N ARG A 293 6.93 -11.42 8.55
CA ARG A 293 6.46 -11.05 9.90
C ARG A 293 7.39 -10.06 10.60
N ARG A 294 8.71 -10.21 10.45
CA ARG A 294 9.69 -9.22 10.96
C ARG A 294 9.47 -7.87 10.29
N LEU A 295 9.38 -7.85 8.96
CA LEU A 295 9.09 -6.64 8.20
C LEU A 295 7.81 -5.94 8.69
N ALA A 296 6.72 -6.67 8.88
CA ALA A 296 5.48 -6.11 9.43
C ALA A 296 5.68 -5.56 10.86
N GLY A 297 6.53 -6.20 11.68
CA GLY A 297 6.89 -5.74 13.03
C GLY A 297 7.70 -4.45 13.05
N GLU A 298 8.59 -4.27 12.07
CA GLU A 298 9.37 -3.04 11.88
C GLU A 298 8.47 -1.86 11.52
N HIS A 299 7.40 -2.13 10.75
CA HIS A 299 6.42 -1.18 10.28
C HIS A 299 5.11 -1.17 11.11
N ASP A 300 5.17 -1.49 12.41
CA ASP A 300 4.00 -1.46 13.29
C ASP A 300 3.40 -0.05 13.38
N ILE A 301 2.08 0.05 13.30
CA ILE A 301 1.33 1.31 13.35
C ILE A 301 1.55 2.07 14.66
N LYS A 302 1.85 1.37 15.76
CA LYS A 302 2.18 1.99 17.05
C LYS A 302 3.44 2.85 16.95
N LYS A 303 4.47 2.37 16.22
CA LYS A 303 5.69 3.17 15.94
C LYS A 303 5.37 4.39 15.11
N THR A 304 4.51 4.24 14.10
CA THR A 304 4.04 5.37 13.28
C THR A 304 3.34 6.44 14.12
N ALA A 305 2.46 6.02 15.04
CA ALA A 305 1.76 6.94 15.92
C ALA A 305 2.73 7.72 16.83
N VAL A 306 3.74 7.06 17.40
CA VAL A 306 4.78 7.73 18.22
C VAL A 306 5.53 8.76 17.38
N MET A 307 6.03 8.39 16.19
CA MET A 307 6.76 9.32 15.29
C MET A 307 5.90 10.53 14.89
N LEU A 308 4.60 10.31 14.65
CA LEU A 308 3.68 11.40 14.33
C LEU A 308 3.45 12.32 15.52
N LYS A 309 3.27 11.76 16.73
CA LYS A 309 3.11 12.55 17.97
C LYS A 309 4.34 13.42 18.21
N GLU A 310 5.54 12.86 18.15
CA GLU A 310 6.80 13.61 18.29
C GLU A 310 6.91 14.74 17.26
N LEU A 311 6.52 14.46 16.01
CA LEU A 311 6.47 15.50 14.97
C LEU A 311 5.49 16.61 15.35
N TYR A 312 4.28 16.29 15.80
CA TYR A 312 3.27 17.29 16.17
C TYR A 312 3.72 18.13 17.35
N GLU A 313 4.28 17.52 18.38
CA GLU A 313 4.82 18.20 19.56
C GLU A 313 5.96 19.15 19.17
N SER A 314 6.87 18.73 18.30
CA SER A 314 7.94 19.60 17.80
C SER A 314 7.42 20.81 17.02
N LEU A 315 6.34 20.63 16.25
CA LEU A 315 5.70 21.70 15.47
C LEU A 315 5.00 22.72 16.37
N VAL A 316 4.39 22.28 17.45
CA VAL A 316 3.67 23.13 18.42
C VAL A 316 4.66 23.91 19.27
N SER A 317 5.76 23.29 19.69
CA SER A 317 6.81 23.94 20.49
C SER A 317 7.72 24.90 19.71
N GLY A 318 7.53 25.03 18.38
CA GLY A 318 8.38 25.87 17.53
C GLY A 318 9.76 25.27 17.23
N GLY A 319 9.97 23.98 17.51
CA GLY A 319 11.25 23.30 17.45
C GLY A 319 11.74 22.84 16.06
N ILE A 320 11.07 23.18 14.97
CA ILE A 320 11.60 22.95 13.62
C ILE A 320 12.31 24.25 13.17
N SER A 321 13.59 24.38 13.51
CA SER A 321 14.50 25.25 12.78
C SER A 321 14.53 24.82 11.30
N GLN A 322 14.45 25.82 10.42
CA GLN A 322 14.47 25.68 8.95
C GLN A 322 15.71 24.97 8.44
#